data_60e140bc645c1aae26195045261af4de
#
_entry.id   60e140bc645c1aae26195045261af4de
#
_cell.length_a   1.000
_cell.length_b   1.000
_cell.length_c   1.000
_cell.angle_alpha   90.00
_cell.angle_beta   90.00
_cell.angle_gamma   90.00
#
_symmetry.space_group_name_H-M   'P 1'
#
loop_
_entity.id
_entity.type
_entity.pdbx_description
1 polymer ?
#
loop_
_entity_poly.entity_id
_entity_poly.type
_entity_poly.pdbx_seq_one_letter_code
_entity_poly.pdbx_strand_id
1 'polypeptide(L)'
;MEQSGDMELATDVRSRIFEDYAEWAGFSLRGNQTNRNVVKQLEKKEVKRVEARRIRKVFNHVSKEMAGQYRVYYVKSPRFLQNPRLRRSNLGDTHVWLMDLEAENLEDVFKKMQGEVWSPNGEARELILSKGLRHTSMSVGDVVYDVEADKYFEVDMIGFRELT
;
A
#
# COMPACT_ATOMS: atom_id res chain seq x y z
N MET A 1 31.05 -5.52 4.75
CA MET A 1 31.06 -5.42 3.28
C MET A 1 30.08 -6.41 2.59
N GLU A 2 28.94 -6.74 3.24
CA GLU A 2 27.96 -7.72 2.72
C GLU A 2 26.58 -7.14 2.37
N GLN A 3 26.36 -5.83 2.59
CA GLN A 3 25.03 -5.22 2.36
C GLN A 3 24.76 -4.76 0.92
N SER A 4 25.75 -4.74 0.04
CA SER A 4 25.54 -4.32 -1.36
C SER A 4 24.95 -5.43 -2.24
N GLY A 5 25.21 -6.69 -1.92
CA GLY A 5 24.74 -7.84 -2.71
C GLY A 5 23.23 -8.06 -2.61
N ASP A 6 22.65 -7.84 -1.44
CA ASP A 6 21.21 -8.09 -1.21
C ASP A 6 20.31 -7.04 -1.87
N MET A 7 20.78 -5.80 -1.98
CA MET A 7 20.05 -4.73 -2.67
C MET A 7 20.04 -4.91 -4.19
N GLU A 8 21.12 -5.41 -4.77
CA GLU A 8 21.23 -5.70 -6.19
C GLU A 8 20.35 -6.89 -6.59
N LEU A 9 20.30 -7.92 -5.75
CA LEU A 9 19.41 -9.08 -5.92
C LEU A 9 17.91 -8.69 -5.84
N ALA A 10 17.55 -7.81 -4.93
CA ALA A 10 16.18 -7.32 -4.79
C ALA A 10 15.73 -6.47 -5.99
N THR A 11 16.63 -5.72 -6.59
CA THR A 11 16.36 -4.90 -7.78
C THR A 11 16.23 -5.77 -9.04
N ASP A 12 17.07 -6.79 -9.19
CA ASP A 12 17.00 -7.74 -10.29
C ASP A 12 15.72 -8.59 -10.24
N VAL A 13 15.30 -9.01 -9.05
CA VAL A 13 14.06 -9.72 -8.82
C VAL A 13 12.84 -8.84 -9.16
N ARG A 14 12.85 -7.55 -8.81
CA ARG A 14 11.81 -6.59 -9.21
C ARG A 14 11.69 -6.44 -10.72
N SER A 15 12.80 -6.26 -11.41
CA SER A 15 12.82 -6.11 -12.87
C SER A 15 12.25 -7.34 -13.55
N ARG A 16 12.65 -8.53 -13.12
CA ARG A 16 12.13 -9.81 -13.67
C ARG A 16 10.64 -10.01 -13.42
N ILE A 17 10.13 -9.63 -12.25
CA ILE A 17 8.68 -9.72 -11.96
C ILE A 17 7.89 -8.81 -12.88
N PHE A 18 8.36 -7.59 -13.15
CA PHE A 18 7.69 -6.65 -14.06
C PHE A 18 7.74 -7.11 -15.52
N GLU A 19 8.86 -7.65 -15.97
CA GLU A 19 9.00 -8.20 -17.32
C GLU A 19 8.10 -9.41 -17.53
N ASP A 20 8.08 -10.36 -16.59
CA ASP A 20 7.21 -11.55 -16.65
C ASP A 20 5.72 -11.19 -16.57
N TYR A 21 5.34 -10.16 -15.81
CA TYR A 21 3.96 -9.69 -15.72
C TYR A 21 3.50 -8.98 -17.00
N ALA A 22 4.37 -8.19 -17.62
CA ALA A 22 4.10 -7.52 -18.88
C ALA A 22 3.96 -8.53 -20.04
N GLU A 23 4.80 -9.56 -20.05
CA GLU A 23 4.72 -10.66 -21.02
C GLU A 23 3.47 -11.52 -20.84
N TRP A 24 3.05 -11.74 -19.58
CA TRP A 24 1.82 -12.47 -19.27
C TRP A 24 0.55 -11.69 -19.62
N ALA A 25 0.50 -10.38 -19.40
CA ALA A 25 -0.61 -9.50 -19.74
C ALA A 25 -0.75 -9.27 -21.26
N GLY A 26 0.37 -9.38 -22.02
CA GLY A 26 0.40 -9.18 -23.47
C GLY A 26 0.10 -10.43 -24.30
N PHE A 27 -0.21 -11.58 -23.70
CA PHE A 27 -0.49 -12.83 -24.42
C PHE A 27 -1.87 -12.83 -25.04
N SER A 28 -2.00 -12.22 -26.20
CA SER A 28 -3.11 -12.41 -27.12
C SER A 28 -2.98 -13.79 -27.79
N LEU A 29 -3.93 -14.66 -27.56
CA LEU A 29 -4.10 -15.93 -28.28
C LEU A 29 -4.41 -15.63 -29.76
N ARG A 30 -3.39 -15.43 -30.59
CA ARG A 30 -3.55 -15.42 -32.03
C ARG A 30 -3.70 -16.84 -32.54
N GLY A 31 -4.80 -17.08 -33.24
CA GLY A 31 -5.38 -18.33 -33.66
C GLY A 31 -4.47 -19.36 -34.32
N ASN A 32 -4.96 -20.59 -34.38
CA ASN A 32 -4.45 -21.79 -35.04
C ASN A 32 -3.08 -22.30 -34.54
N GLN A 33 -3.03 -22.71 -33.28
CA GLN A 33 -1.95 -23.53 -32.79
C GLN A 33 -2.40 -24.99 -32.61
N THR A 34 -1.58 -25.93 -33.12
CA THR A 34 -1.79 -27.36 -32.93
C THR A 34 -1.77 -27.70 -31.42
N ASN A 35 -2.58 -28.69 -30.98
CA ASN A 35 -2.70 -29.12 -29.58
C ASN A 35 -1.35 -29.31 -28.85
N ARG A 36 -0.29 -29.71 -29.58
CA ARG A 36 1.07 -29.86 -29.04
C ARG A 36 1.71 -28.54 -28.60
N ASN A 37 1.43 -27.43 -29.28
CA ASN A 37 1.92 -26.11 -28.90
C ASN A 37 1.13 -25.55 -27.70
N VAL A 38 -0.16 -25.87 -27.61
CA VAL A 38 -1.01 -25.48 -26.45
C VAL A 38 -0.54 -26.19 -25.17
N VAL A 39 -0.22 -27.48 -25.23
CA VAL A 39 0.30 -28.24 -24.08
C VAL A 39 1.64 -27.66 -23.61
N LYS A 40 2.60 -27.42 -24.53
CA LYS A 40 3.89 -26.78 -24.18
C LYS A 40 3.72 -25.39 -23.57
N GLN A 41 2.75 -24.62 -24.01
CA GLN A 41 2.48 -23.31 -23.42
C GLN A 41 1.81 -23.41 -22.04
N LEU A 42 0.96 -24.40 -21.82
CA LEU A 42 0.35 -24.66 -20.50
C LEU A 42 1.40 -25.15 -19.49
N GLU A 43 2.32 -26.03 -19.90
CA GLU A 43 3.44 -26.46 -19.07
C GLU A 43 4.36 -25.26 -18.72
N LYS A 44 4.68 -24.41 -19.69
CA LYS A 44 5.45 -23.19 -19.47
C LYS A 44 4.74 -22.19 -18.54
N LYS A 45 3.41 -22.11 -18.64
CA LYS A 45 2.59 -21.30 -17.72
C LYS A 45 2.58 -21.86 -16.30
N GLU A 46 2.56 -23.18 -16.12
CA GLU A 46 2.54 -23.79 -14.79
C GLU A 46 3.89 -23.61 -14.08
N VAL A 47 5.00 -23.78 -14.80
CA VAL A 47 6.35 -23.47 -14.28
C VAL A 47 6.44 -21.99 -13.86
N LYS A 48 5.98 -21.07 -14.71
CA LYS A 48 5.93 -19.63 -14.38
C LYS A 48 5.04 -19.33 -13.18
N ARG A 49 3.92 -20.05 -12.99
CA ARG A 49 3.05 -19.91 -11.80
C ARG A 49 3.72 -20.32 -10.50
N VAL A 50 4.45 -21.43 -10.53
CA VAL A 50 5.19 -21.94 -9.35
C VAL A 50 6.31 -20.97 -8.99
N GLU A 51 7.03 -20.47 -9.98
CA GLU A 51 8.10 -19.50 -9.82
C GLU A 51 7.56 -18.15 -9.33
N ALA A 52 6.48 -17.64 -9.89
CA ALA A 52 5.79 -16.44 -9.43
C ALA A 52 5.29 -16.54 -7.98
N ARG A 53 4.83 -17.73 -7.54
CA ARG A 53 4.46 -17.97 -6.13
C ARG A 53 5.66 -17.93 -5.20
N ARG A 54 6.82 -18.48 -5.61
CA ARG A 54 8.07 -18.41 -4.85
C ARG A 54 8.57 -16.97 -4.74
N ILE A 55 8.61 -16.27 -5.85
CA ILE A 55 9.01 -14.86 -5.92
C ILE A 55 8.08 -13.99 -5.06
N ARG A 56 6.76 -14.21 -5.13
CA ARG A 56 5.79 -13.49 -4.29
C ARG A 56 6.01 -13.72 -2.79
N LYS A 57 6.39 -14.93 -2.38
CA LYS A 57 6.73 -15.22 -0.97
C LYS A 57 7.98 -14.47 -0.52
N VAL A 58 9.02 -14.46 -1.36
CA VAL A 58 10.26 -13.72 -1.07
C VAL A 58 9.98 -12.22 -1.04
N PHE A 59 9.24 -11.70 -2.03
CA PHE A 59 8.85 -10.30 -2.09
C PHE A 59 8.05 -9.88 -0.85
N ASN A 60 7.04 -10.65 -0.45
CA ASN A 60 6.25 -10.36 0.76
C ASN A 60 7.11 -10.42 2.04
N HIS A 61 8.12 -11.25 2.09
CA HIS A 61 9.05 -11.32 3.22
C HIS A 61 9.94 -10.07 3.28
N VAL A 62 10.55 -9.72 2.15
CA VAL A 62 11.39 -8.51 2.02
C VAL A 62 10.59 -7.23 2.24
N SER A 63 9.37 -7.15 1.68
CA SER A 63 8.48 -6.00 1.90
C SER A 63 8.09 -5.84 3.36
N LYS A 64 7.92 -6.94 4.09
CA LYS A 64 7.64 -6.91 5.52
C LYS A 64 8.84 -6.43 6.34
N GLU A 65 10.07 -6.78 5.93
CA GLU A 65 11.30 -6.30 6.58
C GLU A 65 11.61 -4.83 6.25
N MET A 66 11.10 -4.33 5.13
CA MET A 66 11.26 -2.93 4.68
C MET A 66 10.05 -2.04 5.02
N ALA A 67 9.03 -2.60 5.65
CA ALA A 67 7.84 -1.83 6.02
C ALA A 67 8.18 -0.83 7.12
N GLY A 68 8.01 0.45 6.83
CA GLY A 68 8.11 1.51 7.82
C GLY A 68 6.91 1.52 8.76
N GLN A 69 7.08 2.13 9.92
CA GLN A 69 5.99 2.34 10.87
C GLN A 69 5.32 3.69 10.61
N TYR A 70 4.00 3.65 10.52
CA TYR A 70 3.17 4.83 10.30
C TYR A 70 2.11 4.96 11.37
N ARG A 71 1.81 6.22 11.78
CA ARG A 71 0.68 6.55 12.63
C ARG A 71 -0.39 7.26 11.83
N VAL A 72 -1.61 6.80 11.97
CA VAL A 72 -2.76 7.35 11.24
C VAL A 72 -3.60 8.21 12.16
N TYR A 73 -3.92 9.41 11.68
CA TYR A 73 -4.75 10.40 12.37
C TYR A 73 -5.93 10.75 11.48
N TYR A 74 -7.13 10.60 12.01
CA TYR A 74 -8.35 10.98 11.31
C TYR A 74 -8.87 12.33 11.79
N VAL A 75 -9.38 13.11 10.85
CA VAL A 75 -9.99 14.41 11.14
C VAL A 75 -11.28 14.24 11.97
N LYS A 76 -11.41 15.00 13.08
CA LYS A 76 -12.57 14.96 13.97
C LYS A 76 -13.86 15.41 13.29
N SER A 77 -13.76 16.37 12.38
CA SER A 77 -14.89 16.94 11.66
C SER A 77 -14.48 17.29 10.23
N PRO A 78 -15.32 17.01 9.21
CA PRO A 78 -15.02 17.36 7.83
C PRO A 78 -14.67 18.83 7.69
N ARG A 79 -13.50 19.13 7.11
CA ARG A 79 -12.91 20.47 7.08
C ARG A 79 -13.44 21.39 6.02
N PHE A 80 -14.44 21.01 5.24
CA PHE A 80 -15.00 21.87 4.18
C PHE A 80 -15.49 23.24 4.65
N LEU A 81 -15.56 23.45 5.97
CA LEU A 81 -16.15 24.64 6.57
C LEU A 81 -15.23 25.40 7.55
N GLN A 82 -14.03 24.92 7.85
CA GLN A 82 -13.18 25.58 8.86
C GLN A 82 -11.75 25.75 8.38
N ASN A 83 -11.32 26.99 8.27
CA ASN A 83 -9.93 27.38 8.00
C ASN A 83 -9.24 27.74 9.34
N PRO A 84 -8.27 26.95 9.80
CA PRO A 84 -6.90 27.30 9.53
C PRO A 84 -6.17 26.19 8.80
N ARG A 85 -5.18 26.56 7.98
CA ARG A 85 -4.27 25.63 7.31
C ARG A 85 -3.71 24.64 8.32
N LEU A 86 -3.83 23.35 8.04
CA LEU A 86 -3.30 22.30 8.89
C LEU A 86 -1.79 22.40 8.99
N ARG A 87 -1.28 22.34 10.21
CA ARG A 87 0.14 22.33 10.56
C ARG A 87 0.39 21.30 11.63
N ARG A 88 1.63 20.84 11.77
CA ARG A 88 2.04 19.95 12.86
C ARG A 88 1.59 20.46 14.26
N SER A 89 1.69 21.78 14.47
CA SER A 89 1.38 22.41 15.77
C SER A 89 -0.10 22.39 16.17
N ASN A 90 -1.04 22.28 15.22
CA ASN A 90 -2.48 22.25 15.50
C ASN A 90 -3.15 20.90 15.20
N LEU A 91 -2.35 19.86 14.94
CA LEU A 91 -2.85 18.53 14.62
C LEU A 91 -3.72 17.95 15.76
N GLY A 92 -3.28 18.05 16.99
CA GLY A 92 -3.99 17.51 18.16
C GLY A 92 -5.37 18.12 18.39
N ASP A 93 -5.58 19.37 17.96
CA ASP A 93 -6.89 20.06 18.10
C ASP A 93 -7.91 19.49 17.11
N THR A 94 -7.44 19.12 15.94
CA THR A 94 -8.29 18.83 14.77
C THR A 94 -8.38 17.35 14.41
N HIS A 95 -7.44 16.55 14.85
CA HIS A 95 -7.34 15.12 14.52
C HIS A 95 -7.28 14.25 15.76
N VAL A 96 -7.59 12.97 15.56
CA VAL A 96 -7.46 11.92 16.58
C VAL A 96 -6.52 10.84 16.02
N TRP A 97 -5.55 10.44 16.82
CA TRP A 97 -4.78 9.23 16.53
C TRP A 97 -5.71 8.02 16.50
N LEU A 98 -5.73 7.32 15.37
CA LEU A 98 -6.57 6.15 15.18
C LEU A 98 -5.81 4.88 15.53
N MET A 99 -4.70 4.63 14.82
CA MET A 99 -3.89 3.42 15.00
C MET A 99 -2.50 3.59 14.39
N ASP A 100 -1.62 2.66 14.72
CA ASP A 100 -0.34 2.48 14.06
C ASP A 100 -0.43 1.29 13.10
N LEU A 101 0.28 1.36 11.98
CA LEU A 101 0.39 0.25 11.04
C LEU A 101 1.75 0.24 10.32
N GLU A 102 2.09 -0.93 9.81
CA GLU A 102 3.25 -1.14 8.94
C GLU A 102 2.83 -1.03 7.48
N ALA A 103 3.59 -0.26 6.70
CA ALA A 103 3.35 -0.08 5.27
C ALA A 103 4.64 0.20 4.51
N GLU A 104 4.64 -0.04 3.20
CA GLU A 104 5.81 0.19 2.35
C GLU A 104 6.03 1.69 2.06
N ASN A 105 4.95 2.45 1.97
CA ASN A 105 4.94 3.89 1.67
C ASN A 105 3.56 4.49 2.00
N LEU A 106 3.39 5.79 1.77
CA LEU A 106 2.14 6.51 2.06
C LEU A 106 0.96 6.00 1.24
N GLU A 107 1.15 5.63 -0.02
CA GLU A 107 0.11 5.06 -0.88
C GLU A 107 -0.36 3.69 -0.36
N ASP A 108 0.54 2.88 0.17
CA ASP A 108 0.20 1.61 0.81
C ASP A 108 -0.58 1.82 2.11
N VAL A 109 -0.20 2.84 2.92
CA VAL A 109 -1.01 3.27 4.08
C VAL A 109 -2.42 3.63 3.64
N PHE A 110 -2.57 4.50 2.64
CA PHE A 110 -3.87 4.92 2.14
C PHE A 110 -4.72 3.74 1.67
N LYS A 111 -4.14 2.83 0.91
CA LYS A 111 -4.80 1.63 0.41
C LYS A 111 -5.23 0.70 1.53
N LYS A 112 -4.36 0.44 2.52
CA LYS A 112 -4.66 -0.40 3.68
C LYS A 112 -5.76 0.19 4.54
N MET A 113 -5.87 1.51 4.61
CA MET A 113 -6.85 2.23 5.43
C MET A 113 -8.18 2.50 4.72
N GLN A 114 -8.43 1.88 3.54
CA GLN A 114 -9.77 1.90 2.96
C GLN A 114 -10.69 0.93 3.70
N GLY A 115 -11.93 1.36 3.96
CA GLY A 115 -12.88 0.60 4.77
C GLY A 115 -13.12 -0.83 4.29
N GLU A 116 -13.15 -1.04 2.98
CA GLU A 116 -13.27 -2.35 2.36
C GLU A 116 -12.04 -3.25 2.56
N VAL A 117 -10.90 -2.69 2.97
CA VAL A 117 -9.65 -3.43 3.20
C VAL A 117 -9.46 -3.79 4.68
N TRP A 118 -9.56 -2.81 5.58
CA TRP A 118 -9.28 -3.04 7.01
C TRP A 118 -10.51 -3.32 7.87
N SER A 119 -11.71 -3.08 7.30
CA SER A 119 -12.98 -3.28 8.01
C SER A 119 -14.09 -3.75 7.05
N PRO A 120 -13.88 -4.83 6.28
CA PRO A 120 -14.81 -5.25 5.24
C PRO A 120 -16.19 -5.65 5.76
N ASN A 121 -16.27 -6.07 7.03
CA ASN A 121 -17.54 -6.46 7.69
C ASN A 121 -17.94 -5.47 8.81
N GLY A 122 -17.28 -4.30 8.88
CA GLY A 122 -17.58 -3.29 9.89
C GLY A 122 -16.84 -3.46 11.22
N GLU A 123 -15.74 -4.23 11.25
CA GLU A 123 -14.96 -4.51 12.46
C GLU A 123 -14.43 -3.25 13.15
N ALA A 124 -14.10 -2.23 12.36
CA ALA A 124 -13.59 -0.96 12.87
C ALA A 124 -14.66 -0.05 13.51
N ARG A 125 -15.94 -0.38 13.38
CA ARG A 125 -17.04 0.51 13.78
C ARG A 125 -16.94 0.96 15.24
N GLU A 126 -16.67 0.05 16.15
CA GLU A 126 -16.56 0.37 17.57
C GLU A 126 -15.37 1.28 17.85
N LEU A 127 -14.23 1.02 17.23
CA LEU A 127 -13.03 1.86 17.34
C LEU A 127 -13.32 3.28 16.82
N ILE A 128 -13.90 3.41 15.63
CA ILE A 128 -14.27 4.69 15.01
C ILE A 128 -15.20 5.49 15.93
N LEU A 129 -16.27 4.87 16.43
CA LEU A 129 -17.22 5.52 17.33
C LEU A 129 -16.59 5.90 18.68
N SER A 130 -15.75 5.04 19.26
CA SER A 130 -15.05 5.32 20.53
C SER A 130 -14.10 6.52 20.45
N LYS A 131 -13.58 6.79 19.25
CA LYS A 131 -12.72 7.95 18.94
C LYS A 131 -13.53 9.21 18.56
N GLY A 132 -14.87 9.13 18.54
CA GLY A 132 -15.73 10.24 18.12
C GLY A 132 -15.69 10.52 16.60
N LEU A 133 -15.22 9.55 15.83
CA LEU A 133 -15.07 9.64 14.37
C LEU A 133 -16.34 9.14 13.65
N ARG A 134 -16.48 9.46 12.37
CA ARG A 134 -17.67 9.13 11.58
C ARG A 134 -17.38 8.42 10.27
N HIS A 135 -16.12 8.28 9.88
CA HIS A 135 -15.72 7.63 8.64
C HIS A 135 -14.68 6.53 8.91
N THR A 136 -14.76 5.45 8.16
CA THR A 136 -13.89 4.28 8.29
C THR A 136 -12.73 4.35 7.29
N SER A 137 -13.01 4.76 6.05
CA SER A 137 -11.99 4.91 5.02
C SER A 137 -11.18 6.19 5.22
N MET A 138 -9.87 6.10 5.06
CA MET A 138 -9.00 7.27 5.00
C MET A 138 -9.42 8.17 3.83
N SER A 139 -9.42 9.46 4.05
CA SER A 139 -9.92 10.45 3.11
C SER A 139 -9.11 11.74 3.15
N VAL A 140 -9.41 12.65 2.22
CA VAL A 140 -8.79 13.98 2.16
C VAL A 140 -8.93 14.71 3.50
N GLY A 141 -7.81 15.21 3.99
CA GLY A 141 -7.71 15.89 5.28
C GLY A 141 -7.27 14.98 6.43
N ASP A 142 -7.24 13.65 6.28
CA ASP A 142 -6.61 12.76 7.24
C ASP A 142 -5.09 12.88 7.17
N VAL A 143 -4.39 12.45 8.20
CA VAL A 143 -2.94 12.63 8.32
C VAL A 143 -2.24 11.31 8.62
N VAL A 144 -1.11 11.13 7.97
CA VAL A 144 -0.15 10.03 8.23
C VAL A 144 1.12 10.63 8.79
N TYR A 145 1.61 10.09 9.89
CA TYR A 145 2.93 10.37 10.43
C TYR A 145 3.86 9.20 10.10
N ASP A 146 4.90 9.50 9.34
CA ASP A 146 6.01 8.60 9.08
C ASP A 146 6.95 8.67 10.29
N VAL A 147 7.04 7.57 11.04
CA VAL A 147 7.81 7.51 12.29
C VAL A 147 9.31 7.55 12.01
N GLU A 148 9.74 6.93 10.91
CA GLU A 148 11.15 6.85 10.54
C GLU A 148 11.67 8.20 10.01
N ALA A 149 10.91 8.84 9.15
CA ALA A 149 11.26 10.14 8.58
C ALA A 149 11.00 11.33 9.54
N ASP A 150 10.26 11.13 10.65
CA ASP A 150 9.72 12.20 11.55
C ASP A 150 8.92 13.27 10.79
N LYS A 151 8.07 12.84 9.85
CA LYS A 151 7.30 13.72 8.99
C LYS A 151 5.81 13.43 9.03
N TYR A 152 5.01 14.50 8.94
CA TYR A 152 3.56 14.41 8.86
C TYR A 152 3.10 14.73 7.44
N PHE A 153 2.17 13.93 6.94
CA PHE A 153 1.61 14.05 5.59
C PHE A 153 0.09 14.10 5.66
N GLU A 154 -0.51 15.15 5.15
CA GLU A 154 -1.96 15.24 4.96
C GLU A 154 -2.35 14.61 3.64
N VAL A 155 -3.41 13.80 3.65
CA VAL A 155 -4.03 13.31 2.41
C VAL A 155 -4.66 14.49 1.69
N ASP A 156 -4.21 14.76 0.47
CA ASP A 156 -4.74 15.82 -0.38
C ASP A 156 -5.58 15.26 -1.53
N MET A 157 -6.18 16.11 -2.33
CA MET A 157 -6.95 15.68 -3.51
C MET A 157 -6.10 14.89 -4.51
N ILE A 158 -4.81 15.15 -4.56
CA ILE A 158 -3.83 14.44 -5.39
C ILE A 158 -2.63 14.10 -4.50
N GLY A 159 -2.60 12.85 -4.01
CA GLY A 159 -1.49 12.34 -3.20
C GLY A 159 -1.44 12.92 -1.79
N PHE A 160 -0.24 13.30 -1.34
CA PHE A 160 0.04 13.71 0.02
C PHE A 160 0.77 15.05 0.06
N ARG A 161 0.47 15.85 1.07
CA ARG A 161 1.12 17.13 1.33
C ARG A 161 1.85 17.08 2.67
N GLU A 162 3.17 17.31 2.67
CA GLU A 162 3.95 17.40 3.91
C GLU A 162 3.50 18.61 4.75
N LEU A 163 3.31 18.38 6.06
CA LEU A 163 2.97 19.42 7.04
C LEU A 163 4.25 20.02 7.63
N THR A 164 4.32 21.31 7.63
CA THR A 164 5.40 22.09 8.25
C THR A 164 4.98 22.66 9.60
#